data_06f1d90e35eb792d7c687be1132b0ddc
#
_entry.id   06f1d90e35eb792d7c687be1132b0ddc
#
_cell.length_a   1.000
_cell.length_b   1.000
_cell.length_c   1.000
_cell.angle_alpha   90.00
_cell.angle_beta   90.00
_cell.angle_gamma   90.00
#
_symmetry.space_group_name_H-M   'P 1'
#
loop_
_entity.id
_entity.type
_entity.pdbx_description
1 polymer ?
#
loop_
_entity_poly.entity_id
_entity_poly.type
_entity_poly.pdbx_seq_one_letter_code
_entity_poly.pdbx_strand_id
1 'polypeptide(L)'
;DADDIRFGLEQGIQYIAASFVRKPSDVEDIRALLVEAGKEDVMIFPKIESQEGIDNFAEILKVSDGLMIARGDMGVEIPAENVPLVQKDLIRMMNAAGKPVITATDMLDSMQENPRPTRAEASDVANAVFDGTDATMLSGESANGAYPVAAVATMARIDEKAETALAANGRHVNDFDASDVTESVAAAVATAAENLNVKAIVAATTSGYT
;
A
#
# COMPACT_ATOMS: atom_id res chain seq x y z
N ASP A 1 -7.20 21.12 -8.72
CA ASP A 1 -6.18 20.20 -8.12
C ASP A 1 -4.93 20.96 -7.63
N ALA A 2 -4.25 21.79 -8.45
CA ALA A 2 -3.04 22.51 -7.99
C ALA A 2 -3.30 23.44 -6.80
N ASP A 3 -4.42 24.14 -6.79
CA ASP A 3 -4.80 25.04 -5.68
C ASP A 3 -5.17 24.24 -4.42
N ASP A 4 -5.80 23.06 -4.59
CA ASP A 4 -6.11 22.15 -3.47
C ASP A 4 -4.83 21.59 -2.85
N ILE A 5 -3.84 21.23 -3.69
CA ILE A 5 -2.52 20.80 -3.22
C ILE A 5 -1.86 21.91 -2.42
N ARG A 6 -1.78 23.14 -2.96
CA ARG A 6 -1.20 24.30 -2.25
C ARG A 6 -1.89 24.55 -0.91
N PHE A 7 -3.22 24.50 -0.88
CA PHE A 7 -3.98 24.64 0.36
C PHE A 7 -3.65 23.50 1.34
N GLY A 8 -3.60 22.26 0.89
CA GLY A 8 -3.22 21.13 1.71
C GLY A 8 -1.82 21.27 2.32
N LEU A 9 -0.85 21.76 1.54
CA LEU A 9 0.52 22.03 2.01
C LEU A 9 0.55 23.09 3.12
N GLU A 10 -0.29 24.12 3.03
CA GLU A 10 -0.46 25.13 4.09
C GLU A 10 -1.04 24.52 5.38
N GLN A 11 -1.87 23.47 5.24
CA GLN A 11 -2.43 22.72 6.38
C GLN A 11 -1.47 21.67 6.94
N GLY A 12 -0.29 21.48 6.35
CA GLY A 12 0.74 20.57 6.84
C GLY A 12 0.49 19.10 6.51
N ILE A 13 -0.12 18.79 5.36
CA ILE A 13 -0.25 17.41 4.88
C ILE A 13 1.13 16.78 4.68
N GLN A 14 1.20 15.47 4.88
CA GLN A 14 2.42 14.68 4.73
C GLN A 14 2.36 13.73 3.53
N TYR A 15 1.16 13.44 3.03
CA TYR A 15 0.92 12.50 1.94
C TYR A 15 -0.08 13.08 0.94
N ILE A 16 0.13 12.81 -0.34
CA ILE A 16 -0.81 13.11 -1.41
C ILE A 16 -1.16 11.80 -2.11
N ALA A 17 -2.44 11.40 -2.07
CA ALA A 17 -2.97 10.32 -2.87
C ALA A 17 -3.49 10.90 -4.21
N ALA A 18 -2.71 10.72 -5.26
CA ALA A 18 -3.00 11.30 -6.58
C ALA A 18 -3.91 10.37 -7.39
N SER A 19 -5.16 10.78 -7.66
CA SER A 19 -6.13 9.98 -8.42
C SER A 19 -5.79 9.93 -9.91
N PHE A 20 -6.13 8.81 -10.55
CA PHE A 20 -6.03 8.60 -11.99
C PHE A 20 -4.65 8.86 -12.60
N VAL A 21 -3.59 8.53 -11.88
CA VAL A 21 -2.24 8.59 -12.43
C VAL A 21 -2.09 7.53 -13.53
N ARG A 22 -1.67 7.97 -14.72
CA ARG A 22 -1.55 7.14 -15.92
C ARG A 22 -0.12 7.05 -16.45
N LYS A 23 0.72 8.02 -16.12
CA LYS A 23 2.10 8.13 -16.61
C LYS A 23 3.00 8.84 -15.58
N PRO A 24 4.32 8.69 -15.66
CA PRO A 24 5.25 9.32 -14.72
C PRO A 24 5.09 10.83 -14.60
N SER A 25 4.82 11.54 -15.71
CA SER A 25 4.66 12.99 -15.68
C SER A 25 3.52 13.47 -14.80
N ASP A 26 2.50 12.66 -14.56
CA ASP A 26 1.39 13.04 -13.66
C ASP A 26 1.87 13.15 -12.20
N VAL A 27 2.84 12.31 -11.81
CA VAL A 27 3.51 12.39 -10.50
C VAL A 27 4.53 13.53 -10.47
N GLU A 28 5.30 13.69 -11.55
CA GLU A 28 6.33 14.75 -11.67
C GLU A 28 5.71 16.15 -11.62
N ASP A 29 4.52 16.35 -12.20
CA ASP A 29 3.78 17.62 -12.12
C ASP A 29 3.40 17.95 -10.66
N ILE A 30 2.99 16.98 -9.87
CA ILE A 30 2.75 17.17 -8.44
C ILE A 30 4.06 17.46 -7.71
N ARG A 31 5.12 16.71 -8.02
CA ARG A 31 6.45 16.92 -7.43
C ARG A 31 6.96 18.33 -7.67
N ALA A 32 6.73 18.89 -8.86
CA ALA A 32 7.10 20.27 -9.18
C ALA A 32 6.39 21.28 -8.27
N LEU A 33 5.10 21.06 -7.94
CA LEU A 33 4.38 21.92 -6.99
C LEU A 33 4.95 21.81 -5.56
N LEU A 34 5.39 20.63 -5.14
CA LEU A 34 6.03 20.43 -3.84
C LEU A 34 7.36 21.18 -3.76
N VAL A 35 8.19 21.11 -4.81
CA VAL A 35 9.46 21.83 -4.91
C VAL A 35 9.22 23.35 -4.87
N GLU A 36 8.25 23.85 -5.65
CA GLU A 36 7.87 25.27 -5.65
C GLU A 36 7.48 25.76 -4.24
N ALA A 37 6.80 24.90 -3.46
CA ALA A 37 6.36 25.20 -2.10
C ALA A 37 7.44 24.95 -1.02
N GLY A 38 8.62 24.39 -1.36
CA GLY A 38 9.65 23.99 -0.40
C GLY A 38 9.18 22.86 0.53
N LYS A 39 8.43 21.91 -0.02
CA LYS A 39 7.78 20.77 0.68
C LYS A 39 8.11 19.42 0.02
N GLU A 40 9.36 19.24 -0.37
CA GLU A 40 9.83 18.03 -1.06
C GLU A 40 9.73 16.76 -0.20
N ASP A 41 9.57 16.91 1.11
CA ASP A 41 9.36 15.84 2.08
C ASP A 41 7.95 15.24 2.07
N VAL A 42 6.99 15.88 1.40
CA VAL A 42 5.63 15.34 1.24
C VAL A 42 5.66 14.18 0.24
N MET A 43 5.13 13.04 0.66
CA MET A 43 5.14 11.81 -0.13
C MET A 43 3.97 11.76 -1.12
N ILE A 44 4.24 11.30 -2.35
CA ILE A 44 3.23 11.14 -3.39
C ILE A 44 2.93 9.65 -3.59
N PHE A 45 1.67 9.29 -3.35
CA PHE A 45 1.11 7.97 -3.59
C PHE A 45 0.18 8.03 -4.80
N PRO A 46 0.64 7.69 -6.02
CA PRO A 46 -0.26 7.56 -7.16
C PRO A 46 -1.32 6.52 -6.88
N LYS A 47 -2.53 6.77 -7.35
CA LYS A 47 -3.62 5.80 -7.37
C LYS A 47 -3.68 5.18 -8.77
N ILE A 48 -3.47 3.87 -8.85
CA ILE A 48 -3.57 3.12 -10.10
C ILE A 48 -5.00 2.61 -10.24
N GLU A 49 -5.71 3.17 -11.21
CA GLU A 49 -7.16 3.05 -11.37
C GLU A 49 -7.55 2.73 -12.84
N SER A 50 -6.58 2.63 -13.76
CA SER A 50 -6.84 2.44 -15.19
C SER A 50 -5.86 1.48 -15.84
N GLN A 51 -6.23 0.92 -17.00
CA GLN A 51 -5.33 0.07 -17.78
C GLN A 51 -4.04 0.80 -18.17
N GLU A 52 -4.13 2.08 -18.57
CA GLU A 52 -2.95 2.88 -18.93
C GLU A 52 -1.99 3.04 -17.75
N GLY A 53 -2.51 3.25 -16.52
CA GLY A 53 -1.70 3.31 -15.31
C GLY A 53 -1.01 1.99 -15.00
N ILE A 54 -1.70 0.86 -15.21
CA ILE A 54 -1.14 -0.49 -15.06
C ILE A 54 0.00 -0.71 -16.07
N ASP A 55 -0.23 -0.41 -17.34
CA ASP A 55 0.74 -0.61 -18.41
C ASP A 55 2.03 0.20 -18.19
N ASN A 56 1.89 1.41 -17.64
CA ASN A 56 3.01 2.34 -17.36
C ASN A 56 3.57 2.21 -15.94
N PHE A 57 3.09 1.26 -15.13
CA PHE A 57 3.38 1.24 -13.70
C PHE A 57 4.88 1.14 -13.38
N ALA A 58 5.65 0.38 -14.15
CA ALA A 58 7.09 0.26 -13.94
C ALA A 58 7.83 1.62 -14.00
N GLU A 59 7.36 2.53 -14.83
CA GLU A 59 7.94 3.89 -14.92
C GLU A 59 7.34 4.83 -13.84
N ILE A 60 6.05 4.70 -13.52
CA ILE A 60 5.39 5.44 -12.44
C ILE A 60 6.06 5.12 -11.10
N LEU A 61 6.37 3.85 -10.85
CA LEU A 61 7.03 3.38 -9.64
C LEU A 61 8.35 4.12 -9.36
N LYS A 62 9.12 4.44 -10.40
CA LYS A 62 10.43 5.12 -10.25
C LYS A 62 10.32 6.51 -9.63
N VAL A 63 9.25 7.22 -9.91
CA VAL A 63 9.02 8.63 -9.50
C VAL A 63 8.08 8.76 -8.30
N SER A 64 7.53 7.66 -7.80
CA SER A 64 6.56 7.59 -6.70
C SER A 64 7.22 7.28 -5.36
N ASP A 65 6.62 7.69 -4.27
CA ASP A 65 7.09 7.38 -2.90
C ASP A 65 6.37 6.18 -2.30
N GLY A 66 5.18 5.88 -2.78
CA GLY A 66 4.33 4.75 -2.41
C GLY A 66 3.29 4.50 -3.49
N LEU A 67 2.28 3.68 -3.20
CA LEU A 67 1.20 3.33 -4.12
C LEU A 67 -0.13 3.18 -3.38
N MET A 68 -1.22 3.56 -4.00
CA MET A 68 -2.56 3.13 -3.63
C MET A 68 -3.20 2.32 -4.77
N ILE A 69 -3.55 1.08 -4.51
CA ILE A 69 -4.32 0.23 -5.42
C ILE A 69 -5.80 0.51 -5.18
N ALA A 70 -6.40 1.34 -6.03
CA ALA A 70 -7.79 1.77 -5.89
C ALA A 70 -8.70 0.86 -6.72
N ARG A 71 -9.12 -0.25 -6.12
CA ARG A 71 -9.80 -1.37 -6.80
C ARG A 71 -11.18 -1.03 -7.33
N GLY A 72 -11.89 -0.08 -6.70
CA GLY A 72 -13.22 0.35 -7.13
C GLY A 72 -13.21 0.90 -8.55
N ASP A 73 -12.45 1.97 -8.78
CA ASP A 73 -12.33 2.58 -10.11
C ASP A 73 -11.61 1.66 -11.10
N MET A 74 -10.58 0.93 -10.63
CA MET A 74 -9.91 -0.07 -11.46
C MET A 74 -10.88 -1.14 -11.97
N GLY A 75 -11.81 -1.64 -11.14
CA GLY A 75 -12.79 -2.65 -11.52
C GLY A 75 -13.85 -2.17 -12.53
N VAL A 76 -13.95 -0.85 -12.75
CA VAL A 76 -14.77 -0.26 -13.83
C VAL A 76 -13.98 -0.19 -15.15
N GLU A 77 -12.66 0.05 -15.05
CA GLU A 77 -11.78 0.26 -16.20
C GLU A 77 -11.23 -1.05 -16.82
N ILE A 78 -11.07 -2.10 -16.00
CA ILE A 78 -10.59 -3.42 -16.46
C ILE A 78 -11.57 -4.53 -16.09
N PRO A 79 -11.52 -5.71 -16.73
CA PRO A 79 -12.33 -6.86 -16.34
C PRO A 79 -12.12 -7.23 -14.86
N ALA A 80 -13.22 -7.44 -14.13
CA ALA A 80 -13.19 -7.66 -12.68
C ALA A 80 -12.29 -8.85 -12.26
N GLU A 81 -12.23 -9.91 -13.10
CA GLU A 81 -11.38 -11.08 -12.89
C GLU A 81 -9.88 -10.77 -12.96
N ASN A 82 -9.49 -9.65 -13.56
CA ASN A 82 -8.10 -9.22 -13.65
C ASN A 82 -7.64 -8.43 -12.41
N VAL A 83 -8.58 -7.79 -11.69
CA VAL A 83 -8.25 -6.94 -10.53
C VAL A 83 -7.40 -7.67 -9.49
N PRO A 84 -7.72 -8.91 -9.06
CA PRO A 84 -6.89 -9.61 -8.08
C PRO A 84 -5.48 -9.94 -8.58
N LEU A 85 -5.31 -10.18 -9.89
CA LEU A 85 -4.01 -10.47 -10.49
C LEU A 85 -3.15 -9.20 -10.54
N VAL A 86 -3.74 -8.09 -10.98
CA VAL A 86 -3.09 -6.77 -11.01
C VAL A 86 -2.69 -6.36 -9.59
N GLN A 87 -3.57 -6.52 -8.59
CA GLN A 87 -3.24 -6.24 -7.18
C GLN A 87 -1.97 -6.97 -6.75
N LYS A 88 -1.89 -8.29 -6.98
CA LYS A 88 -0.72 -9.10 -6.60
C LYS A 88 0.56 -8.64 -7.29
N ASP A 89 0.48 -8.32 -8.57
CA ASP A 89 1.65 -7.87 -9.35
C ASP A 89 2.12 -6.49 -8.87
N LEU A 90 1.21 -5.55 -8.64
CA LEU A 90 1.54 -4.22 -8.13
C LEU A 90 2.16 -4.29 -6.74
N ILE A 91 1.58 -5.06 -5.81
CA ILE A 91 2.13 -5.26 -4.46
C ILE A 91 3.55 -5.86 -4.54
N ARG A 92 3.73 -6.91 -5.34
CA ARG A 92 5.05 -7.54 -5.52
C ARG A 92 6.11 -6.55 -6.05
N MET A 93 5.74 -5.70 -7.02
CA MET A 93 6.65 -4.67 -7.56
C MET A 93 6.98 -3.60 -6.51
N MET A 94 6.01 -3.18 -5.70
CA MET A 94 6.24 -2.21 -4.62
C MET A 94 7.15 -2.77 -3.54
N ASN A 95 6.90 -4.01 -3.10
CA ASN A 95 7.72 -4.69 -2.11
C ASN A 95 9.17 -4.86 -2.60
N ALA A 96 9.36 -5.27 -3.86
CA ALA A 96 10.69 -5.38 -4.46
C ALA A 96 11.43 -4.02 -4.55
N ALA A 97 10.68 -2.92 -4.65
CA ALA A 97 11.24 -1.56 -4.66
C ALA A 97 11.40 -0.96 -3.24
N GLY A 98 11.01 -1.66 -2.17
CA GLY A 98 11.05 -1.16 -0.79
C GLY A 98 10.13 0.04 -0.56
N LYS A 99 9.02 0.14 -1.32
CA LYS A 99 8.08 1.26 -1.23
C LYS A 99 6.72 0.80 -0.70
N PRO A 100 6.07 1.60 0.18
CA PRO A 100 4.81 1.20 0.79
C PRO A 100 3.65 1.17 -0.20
N VAL A 101 2.72 0.22 0.00
CA VAL A 101 1.52 0.03 -0.80
C VAL A 101 0.28 -0.06 0.07
N ILE A 102 -0.78 0.64 -0.35
CA ILE A 102 -2.09 0.65 0.29
C ILE A 102 -3.07 -0.08 -0.63
N THR A 103 -3.76 -1.11 -0.13
CA THR A 103 -4.87 -1.75 -0.82
C THR A 103 -6.19 -1.13 -0.37
N ALA A 104 -6.94 -0.58 -1.31
CA ALA A 104 -8.11 0.25 -1.06
C ALA A 104 -9.35 -0.22 -1.82
N THR A 105 -10.52 0.21 -1.30
CA THR A 105 -11.88 0.04 -1.81
C THR A 105 -12.43 -1.39 -1.76
N ASP A 106 -13.72 -1.49 -1.46
CA ASP A 106 -14.50 -2.73 -1.39
C ASP A 106 -13.90 -3.78 -0.41
N MET A 107 -13.25 -3.31 0.65
CA MET A 107 -12.60 -4.20 1.63
C MET A 107 -13.64 -4.87 2.55
N LEU A 108 -14.49 -4.07 3.18
CA LEU A 108 -15.58 -4.51 4.06
C LEU A 108 -16.89 -3.80 3.70
N ASP A 109 -17.15 -3.62 2.41
CA ASP A 109 -18.21 -2.75 1.87
C ASP A 109 -19.59 -3.01 2.50
N SER A 110 -19.95 -4.28 2.73
CA SER A 110 -21.20 -4.64 3.38
C SER A 110 -21.36 -4.06 4.80
N MET A 111 -20.24 -3.69 5.45
CA MET A 111 -20.27 -3.09 6.77
C MET A 111 -20.69 -1.61 6.77
N GLN A 112 -20.93 -1.02 5.62
CA GLN A 112 -21.63 0.26 5.56
C GLN A 112 -23.07 0.14 6.14
N GLU A 113 -23.72 -0.99 5.93
CA GLU A 113 -25.11 -1.25 6.36
C GLU A 113 -25.26 -2.39 7.38
N ASN A 114 -24.26 -3.27 7.51
CA ASN A 114 -24.31 -4.46 8.35
C ASN A 114 -23.24 -4.44 9.44
N PRO A 115 -23.52 -4.98 10.65
CA PRO A 115 -22.57 -4.99 11.75
C PRO A 115 -21.44 -6.03 11.60
N ARG A 116 -21.47 -6.85 10.56
CA ARG A 116 -20.48 -7.90 10.25
C ARG A 116 -20.22 -7.98 8.75
N PRO A 117 -18.97 -8.25 8.35
CA PRO A 117 -18.66 -8.46 6.94
C PRO A 117 -19.15 -9.82 6.44
N THR A 118 -19.18 -9.98 5.15
CA THR A 118 -19.29 -11.29 4.50
C THR A 118 -17.99 -12.10 4.66
N ARG A 119 -18.06 -13.41 4.42
CA ARG A 119 -16.85 -14.25 4.39
C ARG A 119 -15.92 -13.91 3.22
N ALA A 120 -16.48 -13.46 2.11
CA ALA A 120 -15.71 -13.03 0.94
C ALA A 120 -14.86 -11.80 1.27
N GLU A 121 -15.45 -10.78 1.91
CA GLU A 121 -14.75 -9.57 2.35
C GLU A 121 -13.66 -9.88 3.38
N ALA A 122 -13.96 -10.69 4.39
CA ALA A 122 -12.95 -11.11 5.36
C ALA A 122 -11.79 -11.88 4.71
N SER A 123 -12.07 -12.67 3.68
CA SER A 123 -11.05 -13.37 2.88
C SER A 123 -10.25 -12.38 2.02
N ASP A 124 -10.88 -11.36 1.48
CA ASP A 124 -10.24 -10.35 0.64
C ASP A 124 -9.24 -9.50 1.44
N VAL A 125 -9.64 -9.01 2.61
CA VAL A 125 -8.75 -8.29 3.54
C VAL A 125 -7.54 -9.17 3.91
N ALA A 126 -7.78 -10.42 4.32
CA ALA A 126 -6.70 -11.35 4.66
C ALA A 126 -5.77 -11.62 3.47
N ASN A 127 -6.30 -11.74 2.25
CA ASN A 127 -5.50 -11.93 1.05
C ASN A 127 -4.62 -10.72 0.73
N ALA A 128 -5.10 -9.49 0.92
CA ALA A 128 -4.29 -8.30 0.76
C ALA A 128 -3.05 -8.32 1.69
N VAL A 129 -3.22 -8.74 2.94
CA VAL A 129 -2.11 -8.95 3.89
C VAL A 129 -1.19 -10.07 3.41
N PHE A 130 -1.73 -11.20 2.94
CA PHE A 130 -0.93 -12.32 2.40
C PHE A 130 -0.18 -11.96 1.13
N ASP A 131 -0.68 -11.01 0.34
CA ASP A 131 -0.01 -10.48 -0.84
C ASP A 131 1.14 -9.55 -0.48
N GLY A 132 1.15 -9.01 0.76
CA GLY A 132 2.20 -8.13 1.27
C GLY A 132 1.88 -6.65 1.22
N THR A 133 0.61 -6.27 1.29
CA THR A 133 0.23 -4.85 1.43
C THR A 133 0.72 -4.29 2.76
N ASP A 134 1.18 -3.05 2.78
CA ASP A 134 1.60 -2.35 4.01
C ASP A 134 0.42 -1.77 4.79
N ALA A 135 -0.67 -1.46 4.09
CA ALA A 135 -1.89 -0.97 4.72
C ALA A 135 -3.13 -1.40 3.94
N THR A 136 -4.23 -1.61 4.67
CA THR A 136 -5.58 -1.80 4.16
C THR A 136 -6.40 -0.54 4.43
N MET A 137 -7.24 -0.11 3.50
CA MET A 137 -8.00 1.13 3.62
C MET A 137 -9.50 0.87 3.57
N LEU A 138 -10.23 1.41 4.55
CA LEU A 138 -11.68 1.55 4.53
C LEU A 138 -12.08 2.87 3.86
N SER A 139 -13.20 2.87 3.17
CA SER A 139 -13.79 4.04 2.50
C SER A 139 -15.14 4.40 3.13
N GLY A 140 -16.24 4.07 2.48
CA GLY A 140 -17.59 4.31 2.96
C GLY A 140 -17.89 3.69 4.32
N GLU A 141 -17.29 2.55 4.62
CA GLU A 141 -17.47 1.79 5.86
C GLU A 141 -17.16 2.62 7.12
N SER A 142 -16.14 3.48 7.03
CA SER A 142 -15.74 4.35 8.14
C SER A 142 -16.17 5.81 7.95
N ALA A 143 -16.39 6.26 6.71
CA ALA A 143 -16.69 7.66 6.39
C ALA A 143 -18.18 8.00 6.61
N ASN A 144 -19.10 7.14 6.19
CA ASN A 144 -20.55 7.38 6.23
C ASN A 144 -21.38 6.12 6.55
N GLY A 145 -20.74 4.98 6.78
CA GLY A 145 -21.42 3.75 7.15
C GLY A 145 -22.08 3.79 8.53
N ALA A 146 -22.99 2.88 8.77
CA ALA A 146 -23.71 2.77 10.05
C ALA A 146 -22.84 2.19 11.19
N TYR A 147 -21.71 1.52 10.85
CA TYR A 147 -20.89 0.79 11.81
C TYR A 147 -19.39 1.13 11.73
N PRO A 148 -18.98 2.42 11.71
CA PRO A 148 -17.60 2.82 11.42
C PRO A 148 -16.58 2.23 12.39
N VAL A 149 -16.85 2.27 13.70
CA VAL A 149 -15.95 1.72 14.72
C VAL A 149 -15.85 0.20 14.60
N ALA A 150 -16.96 -0.49 14.31
CA ALA A 150 -16.96 -1.93 14.14
C ALA A 150 -16.21 -2.36 12.86
N ALA A 151 -16.30 -1.59 11.79
CA ALA A 151 -15.58 -1.84 10.54
C ALA A 151 -14.06 -1.76 10.77
N VAL A 152 -13.56 -0.68 11.37
CA VAL A 152 -12.13 -0.53 11.72
C VAL A 152 -11.65 -1.65 12.63
N ALA A 153 -12.41 -1.95 13.70
CA ALA A 153 -12.04 -3.02 14.63
C ALA A 153 -12.08 -4.42 13.98
N THR A 154 -12.93 -4.63 12.99
CA THR A 154 -13.01 -5.89 12.26
C THR A 154 -11.83 -6.04 11.31
N MET A 155 -11.51 -4.99 10.56
CA MET A 155 -10.33 -4.99 9.68
C MET A 155 -9.06 -5.27 10.48
N ALA A 156 -8.82 -4.55 11.55
CA ALA A 156 -7.65 -4.77 12.41
C ALA A 156 -7.54 -6.22 12.91
N ARG A 157 -8.65 -6.84 13.33
CA ARG A 157 -8.62 -8.25 13.76
C ARG A 157 -8.32 -9.23 12.62
N ILE A 158 -8.74 -8.92 11.40
CA ILE A 158 -8.44 -9.75 10.22
C ILE A 158 -6.96 -9.62 9.88
N ASP A 159 -6.45 -8.38 9.84
CA ASP A 159 -5.04 -8.10 9.55
C ASP A 159 -4.11 -8.79 10.56
N GLU A 160 -4.33 -8.61 11.87
CA GLU A 160 -3.56 -9.28 12.94
C GLU A 160 -3.58 -10.81 12.81
N LYS A 161 -4.72 -11.39 12.42
CA LYS A 161 -4.83 -12.84 12.21
C LYS A 161 -4.08 -13.31 10.98
N ALA A 162 -4.13 -12.55 9.90
CA ALA A 162 -3.40 -12.86 8.67
C ALA A 162 -1.88 -12.76 8.90
N GLU A 163 -1.40 -11.71 9.56
CA GLU A 163 0.01 -11.55 9.93
C GLU A 163 0.50 -12.69 10.84
N THR A 164 -0.30 -13.07 11.84
CA THR A 164 0.03 -14.21 12.71
C THR A 164 0.18 -15.50 11.92
N ALA A 165 -0.66 -15.72 10.90
CA ALA A 165 -0.61 -16.91 10.04
C ALA A 165 0.61 -16.86 9.08
N LEU A 166 0.99 -15.69 8.57
CA LEU A 166 2.22 -15.50 7.79
C LEU A 166 3.44 -15.89 8.60
N ALA A 167 3.59 -15.33 9.80
CA ALA A 167 4.70 -15.60 10.70
C ALA A 167 4.80 -17.11 11.05
N ALA A 168 3.66 -17.76 11.33
CA ALA A 168 3.63 -19.17 11.67
C ALA A 168 4.03 -20.10 10.51
N ASN A 169 3.84 -19.68 9.27
CA ASN A 169 4.17 -20.44 8.07
C ASN A 169 5.56 -20.17 7.52
N GLY A 170 6.37 -19.31 8.18
CA GLY A 170 7.70 -18.92 7.72
C GLY A 170 7.67 -18.22 6.35
N ARG A 171 6.54 -17.64 5.98
CA ARG A 171 6.42 -16.87 4.75
C ARG A 171 6.93 -15.47 4.99
N HIS A 172 8.08 -15.16 4.40
CA HIS A 172 8.49 -13.79 4.19
C HIS A 172 7.76 -13.24 2.97
N VAL A 173 7.25 -12.03 3.12
CA VAL A 173 6.54 -11.34 2.03
C VAL A 173 7.50 -10.91 0.93
N ASN A 174 8.79 -10.87 1.21
CA ASN A 174 9.81 -10.37 0.29
C ASN A 174 10.71 -11.49 -0.23
N ASP A 175 10.72 -11.69 -1.54
CA ASP A 175 11.81 -12.33 -2.25
C ASP A 175 12.99 -11.35 -2.27
N PHE A 176 14.02 -11.60 -1.46
CA PHE A 176 15.23 -10.79 -1.45
C PHE A 176 16.03 -11.03 -2.72
N ASP A 177 16.47 -9.97 -3.37
CA ASP A 177 17.49 -10.08 -4.42
C ASP A 177 18.86 -10.32 -3.78
N ALA A 178 19.29 -11.57 -3.73
CA ALA A 178 20.58 -11.97 -3.14
C ALA A 178 21.81 -11.43 -3.88
N SER A 179 21.62 -10.61 -4.92
CA SER A 179 22.73 -10.01 -5.68
C SER A 179 23.37 -8.81 -4.98
N ASP A 180 22.68 -8.16 -4.05
CA ASP A 180 23.21 -7.05 -3.25
C ASP A 180 23.68 -7.53 -1.85
N VAL A 181 24.81 -6.98 -1.40
CA VAL A 181 25.38 -7.27 -0.08
C VAL A 181 24.46 -6.81 1.04
N THR A 182 23.84 -5.63 0.89
CA THR A 182 22.92 -5.06 1.89
C THR A 182 21.71 -5.96 2.08
N GLU A 183 21.07 -6.36 0.98
CA GLU A 183 19.91 -7.25 1.02
C GLU A 183 20.26 -8.64 1.54
N SER A 184 21.41 -9.19 1.14
CA SER A 184 21.89 -10.48 1.65
C SER A 184 22.11 -10.45 3.17
N VAL A 185 22.68 -9.37 3.70
CA VAL A 185 22.87 -9.19 5.15
C VAL A 185 21.52 -9.00 5.84
N ALA A 186 20.60 -8.19 5.30
CA ALA A 186 19.27 -7.99 5.84
C ALA A 186 18.48 -9.32 5.94
N ALA A 187 18.52 -10.14 4.89
CA ALA A 187 17.90 -11.47 4.88
C ALA A 187 18.50 -12.40 5.95
N ALA A 188 19.82 -12.40 6.11
CA ALA A 188 20.48 -13.18 7.15
C ALA A 188 20.09 -12.73 8.56
N VAL A 189 19.99 -11.41 8.78
CA VAL A 189 19.56 -10.82 10.06
C VAL A 189 18.10 -11.17 10.35
N ALA A 190 17.20 -11.06 9.36
CA ALA A 190 15.80 -11.43 9.51
C ALA A 190 15.66 -12.92 9.90
N THR A 191 16.34 -13.81 9.20
CA THR A 191 16.35 -15.25 9.51
C THR A 191 16.88 -15.53 10.93
N ALA A 192 17.97 -14.87 11.32
CA ALA A 192 18.51 -15.01 12.67
C ALA A 192 17.55 -14.48 13.75
N ALA A 193 16.90 -13.35 13.48
CA ALA A 193 15.92 -12.74 14.39
C ALA A 193 14.74 -13.67 14.67
N GLU A 194 14.23 -14.33 13.65
CA GLU A 194 13.14 -15.32 13.80
C GLU A 194 13.59 -16.55 14.59
N ASN A 195 14.70 -17.17 14.19
CA ASN A 195 15.20 -18.38 14.84
C ASN A 195 15.53 -18.16 16.33
N LEU A 196 15.97 -16.97 16.69
CA LEU A 196 16.37 -16.60 18.06
C LEU A 196 15.26 -15.90 18.83
N ASN A 197 14.08 -15.66 18.22
CA ASN A 197 12.94 -14.96 18.81
C ASN A 197 13.36 -13.62 19.45
N VAL A 198 14.18 -12.83 18.75
CA VAL A 198 14.63 -11.53 19.23
C VAL A 198 13.49 -10.52 19.30
N LYS A 199 13.61 -9.52 20.18
CA LYS A 199 12.54 -8.52 20.38
C LYS A 199 12.70 -7.28 19.52
N ALA A 200 13.88 -7.04 19.00
CA ALA A 200 14.18 -5.91 18.12
C ALA A 200 15.44 -6.17 17.33
N ILE A 201 15.51 -5.56 16.16
CA ILE A 201 16.71 -5.46 15.34
C ILE A 201 17.15 -4.00 15.37
N VAL A 202 18.44 -3.75 15.61
CA VAL A 202 19.01 -2.41 15.56
C VAL A 202 20.06 -2.40 14.46
N ALA A 203 19.80 -1.65 13.40
CA ALA A 203 20.70 -1.50 12.27
C ALA A 203 21.34 -0.09 12.29
N ALA A 204 22.68 -0.04 12.17
CA ALA A 204 23.38 1.22 11.98
C ALA A 204 23.42 1.54 10.49
N THR A 205 22.86 2.66 10.10
CA THR A 205 22.82 3.10 8.71
C THR A 205 23.19 4.58 8.59
N THR A 206 23.79 4.97 7.47
CA THR A 206 24.13 6.37 7.16
C THR A 206 23.02 7.08 6.40
N SER A 207 22.16 6.35 5.68
CA SER A 207 21.09 6.89 4.85
C SER A 207 19.69 6.69 5.44
N GLY A 208 19.54 5.80 6.41
CA GLY A 208 18.24 5.30 6.85
C GLY A 208 17.67 4.19 5.96
N TYR A 209 18.36 3.87 4.87
CA TYR A 209 18.04 2.79 3.94
C TYR A 209 18.75 1.52 4.39
N THR A 210 18.01 0.58 4.96
CA THR A 210 18.50 -0.78 5.25
C THR A 210 17.32 -1.72 5.41
#